data_624ddd476ed95259f0c11e479675a445
#
_entry.id   624ddd476ed95259f0c11e479675a445
#
_cell.length_a   1.000
_cell.length_b   1.000
_cell.length_c   1.000
_cell.angle_alpha   90.00
_cell.angle_beta   90.00
_cell.angle_gamma   90.00
#
_symmetry.space_group_name_H-M   'P 1'
#
loop_
_entity.id
_entity.type
_entity.pdbx_description
1 polymer ?
#
loop_
_entity_poly.entity_id
_entity_poly.type
_entity_poly.pdbx_seq_one_letter_code
_entity_poly.pdbx_strand_id
1 'polypeptide(L)'
;MRRVAGTIVLILLMWCFGLALIVQAEHSRQDDWTEYIELICLDSKICPELVEAVIERESGWDPTAVNGDCVGLMQVDQIIHWRRAQELNCLDLMDPYDNIRVGISILEDLAERYEDPAAVLMFYNAGYSDKLGIRAYENGVISSYASVILERAAELERLHGK
;
A
#
# COMPACT_ATOMS: atom_id res chain seq x y z
N MET A 1 -10.04 -5.10 50.61
CA MET A 1 -9.05 -4.53 49.70
C MET A 1 -8.33 -5.59 48.82
N ARG A 2 -7.92 -6.75 49.29
CA ARG A 2 -7.23 -7.81 48.50
C ARG A 2 -8.07 -8.38 47.33
N ARG A 3 -9.39 -8.53 47.49
CA ARG A 3 -10.26 -9.07 46.42
C ARG A 3 -10.44 -8.12 45.23
N VAL A 4 -10.48 -6.80 45.43
CA VAL A 4 -10.63 -5.78 44.40
C VAL A 4 -9.36 -5.68 43.54
N ALA A 5 -8.19 -5.78 44.19
CA ALA A 5 -6.92 -5.76 43.46
C ALA A 5 -6.77 -6.96 42.51
N GLY A 6 -7.20 -8.15 42.94
CA GLY A 6 -7.18 -9.37 42.10
C GLY A 6 -8.09 -9.25 40.87
N THR A 7 -9.26 -8.64 41.02
CA THR A 7 -10.22 -8.46 39.93
C THR A 7 -9.69 -7.45 38.91
N ILE A 8 -9.06 -6.36 39.35
CA ILE A 8 -8.45 -5.34 38.43
C ILE A 8 -7.30 -5.97 37.64
N VAL A 9 -6.44 -6.74 38.28
CA VAL A 9 -5.32 -7.44 37.59
C VAL A 9 -5.85 -8.41 36.54
N LEU A 10 -6.91 -9.16 36.84
CA LEU A 10 -7.49 -10.09 35.87
C LEU A 10 -8.09 -9.37 34.66
N ILE A 11 -8.77 -8.25 34.86
CA ILE A 11 -9.31 -7.42 33.77
C ILE A 11 -8.18 -6.88 32.88
N LEU A 12 -7.11 -6.36 33.48
CA LEU A 12 -5.96 -5.85 32.72
C LEU A 12 -5.28 -6.97 31.91
N LEU A 13 -5.13 -8.17 32.46
CA LEU A 13 -4.58 -9.31 31.73
C LEU A 13 -5.46 -9.72 30.54
N MET A 14 -6.79 -9.73 30.71
CA MET A 14 -7.72 -10.01 29.63
C MET A 14 -7.63 -8.94 28.51
N TRP A 15 -7.49 -7.66 28.87
CA TRP A 15 -7.30 -6.56 27.92
C TRP A 15 -5.98 -6.71 27.15
N CYS A 16 -4.88 -6.98 27.86
CA CYS A 16 -3.58 -7.20 27.22
C CYS A 16 -3.60 -8.42 26.29
N PHE A 17 -4.25 -9.52 26.71
CA PHE A 17 -4.40 -10.71 25.86
C PHE A 17 -5.27 -10.44 24.64
N GLY A 18 -6.39 -9.71 24.78
CA GLY A 18 -7.23 -9.28 23.66
C GLY A 18 -6.48 -8.42 22.66
N LEU A 19 -5.70 -7.43 23.12
CA LEU A 19 -4.86 -6.59 22.26
C LEU A 19 -3.80 -7.42 21.53
N ALA A 20 -3.15 -8.37 22.21
CA ALA A 20 -2.16 -9.25 21.58
C ALA A 20 -2.76 -10.10 20.45
N LEU A 21 -3.98 -10.62 20.64
CA LEU A 21 -4.69 -11.39 19.60
C LEU A 21 -5.07 -10.51 18.40
N ILE A 22 -5.46 -9.26 18.61
CA ILE A 22 -5.77 -8.31 17.53
C ILE A 22 -4.51 -8.02 16.71
N VAL A 23 -3.40 -7.66 17.35
CA VAL A 23 -2.11 -7.40 16.69
C VAL A 23 -1.63 -8.62 15.90
N GLN A 24 -1.78 -9.83 16.46
CA GLN A 24 -1.43 -11.07 15.77
C GLN A 24 -2.28 -11.31 14.53
N ALA A 25 -3.59 -11.03 14.59
CA ALA A 25 -4.49 -11.20 13.45
C ALA A 25 -4.24 -10.17 12.33
N GLU A 26 -3.86 -8.95 12.69
CA GLU A 26 -3.48 -7.93 11.71
C GLU A 26 -2.16 -8.29 11.02
N HIS A 27 -1.16 -8.75 11.76
CA HIS A 27 0.11 -9.20 11.22
C HIS A 27 -0.08 -10.38 10.26
N SER A 28 -0.86 -11.40 10.64
CA SER A 28 -1.17 -12.54 9.75
C SER A 28 -1.84 -12.14 8.44
N ARG A 29 -2.73 -11.12 8.45
CA ARG A 29 -3.36 -10.61 7.21
C ARG A 29 -2.38 -9.85 6.32
N GLN A 30 -1.48 -9.10 6.91
CA GLN A 30 -0.43 -8.41 6.15
C GLN A 30 0.52 -9.42 5.49
N ASP A 31 0.89 -10.51 6.18
CA ASP A 31 1.70 -11.59 5.63
C ASP A 31 1.02 -12.22 4.39
N ASP A 32 -0.32 -12.45 4.44
CA ASP A 32 -1.10 -12.99 3.31
C ASP A 32 -1.07 -12.02 2.10
N TRP A 33 -1.15 -10.72 2.32
CA TRP A 33 -1.08 -9.72 1.24
C TRP A 33 0.33 -9.58 0.68
N THR A 34 1.35 -9.65 1.51
CA THR A 34 2.75 -9.65 1.06
C THR A 34 3.05 -10.86 0.16
N GLU A 35 2.60 -12.07 0.55
CA GLU A 35 2.72 -13.26 -0.29
C GLU A 35 2.00 -13.10 -1.64
N TYR A 36 0.82 -12.49 -1.62
CA TYR A 36 0.06 -12.19 -2.84
C TYR A 36 0.77 -11.18 -3.74
N ILE A 37 1.34 -10.11 -3.17
CA ILE A 37 2.14 -9.12 -3.89
C ILE A 37 3.34 -9.78 -4.55
N GLU A 38 4.09 -10.61 -3.82
CA GLU A 38 5.22 -11.37 -4.36
C GLU A 38 4.80 -12.23 -5.56
N LEU A 39 3.68 -12.96 -5.44
CA LEU A 39 3.16 -13.81 -6.50
C LEU A 39 2.82 -13.03 -7.77
N ILE A 40 2.12 -11.88 -7.66
CA ILE A 40 1.73 -11.07 -8.82
C ILE A 40 2.95 -10.42 -9.46
N CYS A 41 3.93 -10.02 -8.67
CA CYS A 41 5.13 -9.34 -9.15
C CYS A 41 6.16 -10.28 -9.80
N LEU A 42 5.97 -11.62 -9.79
CA LEU A 42 6.92 -12.58 -10.39
C LEU A 42 7.25 -12.28 -11.87
N ASP A 43 6.25 -11.86 -12.63
CA ASP A 43 6.38 -11.54 -14.06
C ASP A 43 6.27 -10.03 -14.34
N SER A 44 6.27 -9.21 -13.27
CA SER A 44 6.14 -7.76 -13.34
C SER A 44 7.50 -7.06 -13.40
N LYS A 45 7.52 -5.84 -13.96
CA LYS A 45 8.66 -4.92 -13.85
C LYS A 45 8.70 -4.19 -12.49
N ILE A 46 7.62 -4.30 -11.72
CA ILE A 46 7.48 -3.67 -10.41
C ILE A 46 7.94 -4.68 -9.35
N CYS A 47 8.93 -4.29 -8.54
CA CYS A 47 9.36 -5.16 -7.45
C CYS A 47 8.33 -5.16 -6.30
N PRO A 48 8.17 -6.28 -5.59
CA PRO A 48 7.24 -6.38 -4.46
C PRO A 48 7.46 -5.30 -3.40
N GLU A 49 8.70 -5.00 -3.08
CA GLU A 49 9.08 -4.01 -2.06
C GLU A 49 8.61 -2.59 -2.42
N LEU A 50 8.56 -2.25 -3.70
CA LEU A 50 7.98 -0.97 -4.13
C LEU A 50 6.48 -0.93 -3.88
N VAL A 51 5.76 -2.03 -4.15
CA VAL A 51 4.31 -2.13 -3.88
C VAL A 51 4.02 -2.03 -2.39
N GLU A 52 4.79 -2.74 -1.56
CA GLU A 52 4.67 -2.69 -0.11
C GLU A 52 4.91 -1.27 0.43
N ALA A 53 5.95 -0.59 -0.06
CA ALA A 53 6.25 0.79 0.32
C ALA A 53 5.15 1.78 -0.10
N VAL A 54 4.51 1.56 -1.26
CA VAL A 54 3.33 2.33 -1.69
C VAL A 54 2.17 2.09 -0.75
N ILE A 55 1.82 0.83 -0.44
CA ILE A 55 0.72 0.48 0.48
C ILE A 55 0.95 1.11 1.87
N GLU A 56 2.17 0.99 2.39
CA GLU A 56 2.54 1.59 3.67
C GLU A 56 2.33 3.11 3.66
N ARG A 57 2.66 3.77 2.56
CA ARG A 57 2.50 5.22 2.39
C ARG A 57 1.06 5.66 2.18
N GLU A 58 0.27 4.91 1.40
CA GLU A 58 -1.10 5.27 1.00
C GLU A 58 -2.13 5.03 2.11
N SER A 59 -2.06 3.89 2.76
CA SER A 59 -3.06 3.46 3.74
C SER A 59 -2.48 3.05 5.11
N GLY A 60 -1.16 2.84 5.21
CA GLY A 60 -0.57 2.20 6.38
C GLY A 60 -1.08 0.77 6.57
N TRP A 61 -1.36 0.05 5.49
CA TRP A 61 -1.92 -1.29 5.45
C TRP A 61 -3.39 -1.38 5.92
N ASP A 62 -4.13 -0.27 5.94
CA ASP A 62 -5.57 -0.29 6.22
C ASP A 62 -6.38 -0.55 4.94
N PRO A 63 -6.99 -1.76 4.77
CA PRO A 63 -7.78 -2.07 3.58
C PRO A 63 -9.09 -1.30 3.52
N THR A 64 -9.50 -0.67 4.62
CA THR A 64 -10.73 0.12 4.71
C THR A 64 -10.51 1.62 4.53
N ALA A 65 -9.27 2.04 4.25
CA ALA A 65 -8.92 3.44 4.06
C ALA A 65 -9.71 4.07 2.89
N VAL A 66 -10.27 5.25 3.13
CA VAL A 66 -11.02 6.03 2.14
C VAL A 66 -10.60 7.49 2.21
N ASN A 67 -10.20 8.07 1.08
CA ASN A 67 -9.87 9.48 0.95
C ASN A 67 -10.47 10.05 -0.34
N GLY A 68 -11.65 10.66 -0.24
CA GLY A 68 -12.42 11.08 -1.40
C GLY A 68 -12.85 9.88 -2.26
N ASP A 69 -12.43 9.87 -3.51
CA ASP A 69 -12.71 8.77 -4.45
C ASP A 69 -11.63 7.66 -4.42
N CYS A 70 -10.56 7.85 -3.64
CA CYS A 70 -9.49 6.87 -3.46
C CYS A 70 -9.82 5.90 -2.32
N VAL A 71 -9.65 4.59 -2.56
CA VAL A 71 -10.03 3.54 -1.62
C VAL A 71 -8.98 2.44 -1.50
N GLY A 72 -8.99 1.77 -0.36
CA GLY A 72 -8.24 0.54 -0.09
C GLY A 72 -6.75 0.73 0.13
N LEU A 73 -6.02 -0.39 0.10
CA LEU A 73 -4.59 -0.47 0.45
C LEU A 73 -3.71 0.49 -0.37
N MET A 74 -3.93 0.56 -1.67
CA MET A 74 -3.14 1.38 -2.60
C MET A 74 -3.83 2.70 -2.97
N GLN A 75 -4.92 3.08 -2.29
CA GLN A 75 -5.70 4.30 -2.52
C GLN A 75 -6.03 4.51 -4.01
N VAL A 76 -6.60 3.47 -4.63
CA VAL A 76 -7.00 3.51 -6.03
C VAL A 76 -8.23 4.40 -6.21
N ASP A 77 -8.15 5.40 -7.11
CA ASP A 77 -9.29 6.22 -7.49
C ASP A 77 -10.30 5.38 -8.27
N GLN A 78 -11.43 5.08 -7.63
CA GLN A 78 -12.47 4.20 -8.17
C GLN A 78 -13.23 4.81 -9.36
N ILE A 79 -13.21 6.15 -9.51
CA ILE A 79 -13.84 6.84 -10.62
C ILE A 79 -12.95 6.80 -11.86
N ILE A 80 -11.67 7.11 -11.69
CA ILE A 80 -10.71 7.14 -12.80
C ILE A 80 -10.40 5.73 -13.30
N HIS A 81 -10.24 4.77 -12.38
CA HIS A 81 -9.76 3.42 -12.69
C HIS A 81 -10.87 2.37 -12.82
N TRP A 82 -12.17 2.76 -12.83
CA TRP A 82 -13.29 1.81 -12.94
C TRP A 82 -13.18 0.87 -14.15
N ARG A 83 -12.74 1.41 -15.32
CA ARG A 83 -12.59 0.60 -16.54
C ARG A 83 -11.46 -0.42 -16.38
N ARG A 84 -10.30 -0.01 -15.86
CA ARG A 84 -9.19 -0.90 -15.57
C ARG A 84 -9.61 -2.03 -14.61
N ALA A 85 -10.31 -1.68 -13.55
CA ALA A 85 -10.84 -2.65 -12.60
C ALA A 85 -11.75 -3.69 -13.29
N GLN A 86 -12.65 -3.25 -14.17
CA GLN A 86 -13.49 -4.17 -14.95
C GLN A 86 -12.68 -5.07 -15.91
N GLU A 87 -11.70 -4.51 -16.63
CA GLU A 87 -10.84 -5.26 -17.55
C GLU A 87 -10.01 -6.34 -16.81
N LEU A 88 -9.62 -6.08 -15.57
CA LEU A 88 -8.92 -7.01 -14.69
C LEU A 88 -9.87 -7.96 -13.94
N ASN A 89 -11.21 -7.81 -14.11
CA ASN A 89 -12.22 -8.51 -13.33
C ASN A 89 -12.08 -8.30 -11.80
N CYS A 90 -11.62 -7.11 -11.40
CA CYS A 90 -11.53 -6.62 -10.03
C CYS A 90 -12.76 -5.76 -9.76
N LEU A 91 -13.81 -6.35 -9.19
CA LEU A 91 -15.11 -5.71 -9.12
C LEU A 91 -15.36 -4.95 -7.82
N ASP A 92 -14.53 -5.16 -6.82
CA ASP A 92 -14.61 -4.49 -5.51
C ASP A 92 -13.25 -3.94 -5.09
N LEU A 93 -13.03 -2.64 -5.29
CA LEU A 93 -11.78 -1.99 -4.89
C LEU A 93 -11.63 -1.81 -3.37
N MET A 94 -12.63 -2.20 -2.57
CA MET A 94 -12.49 -2.37 -1.13
C MET A 94 -11.98 -3.77 -0.75
N ASP A 95 -12.05 -4.74 -1.67
CA ASP A 95 -11.35 -6.02 -1.51
C ASP A 95 -9.83 -5.78 -1.65
N PRO A 96 -9.01 -6.19 -0.67
CA PRO A 96 -7.58 -5.91 -0.70
C PRO A 96 -6.84 -6.53 -1.89
N TYR A 97 -7.25 -7.71 -2.35
CA TYR A 97 -6.62 -8.39 -3.48
C TYR A 97 -6.92 -7.71 -4.82
N ASP A 98 -8.18 -7.31 -5.02
CA ASP A 98 -8.60 -6.52 -6.18
C ASP A 98 -7.88 -5.17 -6.20
N ASN A 99 -7.79 -4.51 -5.05
CA ASN A 99 -7.12 -3.21 -4.89
C ASN A 99 -5.63 -3.28 -5.23
N ILE A 100 -4.89 -4.25 -4.67
CA ILE A 100 -3.48 -4.51 -4.96
C ILE A 100 -3.27 -4.76 -6.47
N ARG A 101 -4.09 -5.62 -7.06
CA ARG A 101 -3.99 -5.97 -8.48
C ARG A 101 -4.17 -4.77 -9.40
N VAL A 102 -5.17 -3.94 -9.14
CA VAL A 102 -5.41 -2.71 -9.91
C VAL A 102 -4.29 -1.70 -9.68
N GLY A 103 -3.84 -1.52 -8.44
CA GLY A 103 -2.74 -0.62 -8.10
C GLY A 103 -1.43 -1.01 -8.79
N ILE A 104 -1.07 -2.29 -8.79
CA ILE A 104 0.11 -2.80 -9.53
C ILE A 104 -0.04 -2.52 -11.02
N SER A 105 -1.20 -2.79 -11.62
CA SER A 105 -1.44 -2.51 -13.03
C SER A 105 -1.32 -1.01 -13.39
N ILE A 106 -1.62 -0.11 -12.46
CA ILE A 106 -1.37 1.33 -12.64
C ILE A 106 0.13 1.63 -12.65
N LEU A 107 0.88 1.06 -11.70
CA LEU A 107 2.34 1.22 -11.63
C LEU A 107 3.03 0.66 -12.88
N GLU A 108 2.58 -0.49 -13.40
CA GLU A 108 3.09 -1.10 -14.64
C GLU A 108 2.89 -0.18 -15.85
N ASP A 109 1.68 0.35 -16.04
CA ASP A 109 1.40 1.33 -17.11
C ASP A 109 2.29 2.57 -17.03
N LEU A 110 2.57 3.04 -15.81
CA LEU A 110 3.45 4.17 -15.59
C LEU A 110 4.91 3.79 -15.87
N ALA A 111 5.35 2.60 -15.47
CA ALA A 111 6.70 2.10 -15.74
C ALA A 111 6.95 1.79 -17.24
N GLU A 112 5.90 1.57 -18.02
CA GLU A 112 6.02 1.49 -19.48
C GLU A 112 6.30 2.85 -20.14
N ARG A 113 5.86 3.93 -19.49
CA ARG A 113 5.99 5.31 -20.02
C ARG A 113 7.23 6.02 -19.48
N TYR A 114 7.64 5.66 -18.26
CA TYR A 114 8.72 6.32 -17.54
C TYR A 114 9.73 5.28 -17.04
N GLU A 115 10.98 5.42 -17.49
CA GLU A 115 12.07 4.54 -17.03
C GLU A 115 12.52 4.84 -15.60
N ASP A 116 12.29 6.08 -15.14
CA ASP A 116 12.68 6.53 -13.80
C ASP A 116 11.61 6.17 -12.76
N PRO A 117 11.91 5.32 -11.75
CA PRO A 117 10.96 4.98 -10.69
C PRO A 117 10.43 6.20 -9.92
N ALA A 118 11.23 7.27 -9.80
CA ALA A 118 10.75 8.49 -9.17
C ALA A 118 9.62 9.15 -9.98
N ALA A 119 9.73 9.14 -11.32
CA ALA A 119 8.66 9.61 -12.19
C ALA A 119 7.40 8.74 -12.02
N VAL A 120 7.53 7.43 -12.05
CA VAL A 120 6.41 6.48 -11.85
C VAL A 120 5.64 6.85 -10.59
N LEU A 121 6.32 7.01 -9.46
CA LEU A 121 5.70 7.35 -8.19
C LEU A 121 5.09 8.76 -8.16
N MET A 122 5.75 9.73 -8.78
CA MET A 122 5.23 11.11 -8.87
C MET A 122 3.92 11.15 -9.66
N PHE A 123 3.83 10.41 -10.77
CA PHE A 123 2.61 10.32 -11.57
C PHE A 123 1.54 9.45 -10.92
N TYR A 124 1.91 8.43 -10.16
CA TYR A 124 0.98 7.66 -9.35
C TYR A 124 0.25 8.56 -8.33
N ASN A 125 1.01 9.33 -7.55
CA ASN A 125 0.47 10.24 -6.53
C ASN A 125 -0.33 11.42 -7.13
N ALA A 126 0.09 11.93 -8.28
CA ALA A 126 -0.51 13.14 -8.87
C ALA A 126 -1.77 12.84 -9.69
N GLY A 127 -1.99 11.57 -10.05
CA GLY A 127 -2.97 11.21 -11.07
C GLY A 127 -2.60 11.78 -12.45
N TYR A 128 -3.41 11.50 -13.46
CA TYR A 128 -3.17 11.94 -14.84
C TYR A 128 -3.31 13.46 -15.08
N SER A 129 -3.70 14.24 -14.08
CA SER A 129 -4.08 15.65 -14.23
C SER A 129 -3.14 16.67 -13.59
N ASP A 130 -2.14 16.25 -12.82
CA ASP A 130 -1.29 17.21 -12.10
C ASP A 130 -0.14 17.73 -12.95
N LYS A 131 -0.40 18.90 -13.56
CA LYS A 131 0.61 19.67 -14.29
C LYS A 131 1.79 20.13 -13.43
N LEU A 132 1.66 20.17 -12.11
CA LEU A 132 2.72 20.58 -11.18
C LEU A 132 3.71 19.43 -10.98
N GLY A 133 3.22 18.20 -10.82
CA GLY A 133 4.06 16.99 -10.75
C GLY A 133 4.88 16.78 -12.01
N ILE A 134 4.26 16.94 -13.19
CA ILE A 134 4.94 16.87 -14.49
C ILE A 134 6.05 17.92 -14.58
N ARG A 135 5.77 19.18 -14.26
CA ARG A 135 6.78 20.25 -14.30
C ARG A 135 7.91 20.06 -13.31
N ALA A 136 7.62 19.55 -12.11
CA ALA A 136 8.65 19.24 -11.12
C ALA A 136 9.61 18.19 -11.66
N TYR A 137 9.07 17.12 -12.24
CA TYR A 137 9.85 16.05 -12.86
C TYR A 137 10.70 16.55 -14.03
N GLU A 138 10.11 17.32 -14.95
CA GLU A 138 10.83 17.94 -16.09
C GLU A 138 11.99 18.86 -15.65
N ASN A 139 11.90 19.46 -14.46
CA ASN A 139 12.94 20.27 -13.85
C ASN A 139 13.92 19.46 -12.97
N GLY A 140 13.83 18.13 -12.96
CA GLY A 140 14.69 17.25 -12.19
C GLY A 140 14.42 17.31 -10.67
N VAL A 141 13.22 17.72 -10.26
CA VAL A 141 12.81 17.76 -8.84
C VAL A 141 12.04 16.50 -8.49
N ILE A 142 12.59 15.68 -7.62
CA ILE A 142 11.90 14.51 -7.07
C ILE A 142 11.01 14.97 -5.91
N SER A 143 9.74 14.55 -5.92
CA SER A 143 8.81 14.87 -4.83
C SER A 143 9.19 14.13 -3.54
N SER A 144 8.82 14.71 -2.39
CA SER A 144 9.01 14.05 -1.09
C SER A 144 8.25 12.72 -1.00
N TYR A 145 7.09 12.61 -1.68
CA TYR A 145 6.34 11.37 -1.79
C TYR A 145 7.19 10.27 -2.44
N ALA A 146 7.75 10.53 -3.62
CA ALA A 146 8.57 9.55 -4.33
C ALA A 146 9.86 9.20 -3.57
N SER A 147 10.55 10.21 -2.99
CA SER A 147 11.78 9.96 -2.23
C SER A 147 11.56 9.02 -1.05
N VAL A 148 10.50 9.27 -0.25
CA VAL A 148 10.18 8.45 0.94
C VAL A 148 9.87 7.00 0.55
N ILE A 149 9.09 6.79 -0.52
CA ILE A 149 8.75 5.45 -0.98
C ILE A 149 9.97 4.71 -1.52
N LEU A 150 10.83 5.36 -2.31
CA LEU A 150 12.04 4.74 -2.83
C LEU A 150 13.03 4.37 -1.71
N GLU A 151 13.20 5.22 -0.71
CA GLU A 151 14.02 4.92 0.47
C GLU A 151 13.46 3.72 1.23
N ARG A 152 12.13 3.66 1.39
CA ARG A 152 11.47 2.55 2.09
C ARG A 152 11.55 1.24 1.31
N ALA A 153 11.33 1.26 -0.01
CA ALA A 153 11.48 0.09 -0.86
C ALA A 153 12.91 -0.48 -0.78
N ALA A 154 13.94 0.37 -0.88
CA ALA A 154 15.34 -0.05 -0.73
C ALA A 154 15.68 -0.59 0.67
N GLU A 155 14.98 -0.14 1.72
CA GLU A 155 15.09 -0.72 3.06
C GLU A 155 14.48 -2.13 3.11
N LEU A 156 13.29 -2.31 2.54
CA LEU A 156 12.60 -3.60 2.46
C LEU A 156 13.43 -4.63 1.67
N GLU A 157 13.99 -4.25 0.52
CA GLU A 157 14.89 -5.11 -0.26
C GLU A 157 16.06 -5.64 0.61
N ARG A 158 16.67 -4.76 1.39
CA ARG A 158 17.77 -5.17 2.31
C ARG A 158 17.28 -6.10 3.42
N LEU A 159 16.07 -5.89 3.94
CA LEU A 159 15.49 -6.75 4.97
C LEU A 159 15.12 -8.13 4.41
N HIS A 160 14.69 -8.20 3.15
CA HIS A 160 14.39 -9.46 2.45
C HIS A 160 15.64 -10.14 1.87
N GLY A 161 16.83 -9.54 2.03
CA GLY A 161 18.11 -10.13 1.60
C GLY A 161 18.36 -10.06 0.09
N LYS A 162 17.76 -9.08 -0.57
CA LYS A 162 17.89 -8.81 -2.02
C LYS A 162 18.88 -7.70 -2.30
#